data_18f9123035096527c69e9fbff557cbe2
#
_entry.id   18f9123035096527c69e9fbff557cbe2
#
_cell.length_a   1.000
_cell.length_b   1.000
_cell.length_c   1.000
_cell.angle_alpha   90.00
_cell.angle_beta   90.00
_cell.angle_gamma   90.00
#
_symmetry.space_group_name_H-M   'P 1'
#
loop_
_entity.id
_entity.type
_entity.pdbx_description
1 polymer ?
#
loop_
_entity_poly.entity_id
_entity_poly.type
_entity_poly.pdbx_seq_one_letter_code
_entity_poly.pdbx_strand_id
1 'polypeptide(L)'
;NSELLADNWHTNPISNFSLNQLRTRQMNAYNGEAGGLWNDGYRAINMANIVLYHLPEHQEQNIEKAILLEGECLFIRAICHFEILRMFSQAAGFTNDNSHLGIPIRISIGSATEEQNTPRASVEQVYNQIIDDLEKSILLLPENKNERVSKWAAMAYLCKVYFQKNDFQNALYWCDAIIESNQFSLNTNIDEIYSLSGWNYSNESIFQMINIPQDMSNGTPVSYTHLTLPT
;
A
#
# COMPACT_ATOMS: atom_id res chain seq x y z
N ASN A 1 -8.02 -9.79 1.20
CA ASN A 1 -9.46 -9.37 1.33
C ASN A 1 -10.03 -8.81 0.03
N SER A 2 -9.22 -8.16 -0.84
CA SER A 2 -9.66 -7.65 -2.14
C SER A 2 -10.18 -8.76 -3.07
N GLU A 3 -9.55 -9.92 -3.07
CA GLU A 3 -9.92 -11.08 -3.87
C GLU A 3 -11.30 -11.66 -3.47
N LEU A 4 -11.63 -11.59 -2.18
CA LEU A 4 -12.96 -11.97 -1.69
C LEU A 4 -14.06 -11.00 -2.15
N LEU A 5 -13.74 -9.70 -2.17
CA LEU A 5 -14.67 -8.65 -2.62
C LEU A 5 -14.86 -8.68 -4.15
N ALA A 6 -13.86 -9.15 -4.88
CA ALA A 6 -13.89 -9.32 -6.33
C ALA A 6 -14.51 -10.66 -6.79
N ASP A 7 -14.97 -11.50 -5.86
CA ASP A 7 -15.49 -12.85 -6.11
C ASP A 7 -14.47 -13.83 -6.74
N ASN A 8 -13.17 -13.51 -6.66
CA ASN A 8 -12.09 -14.35 -7.17
C ASN A 8 -11.74 -15.51 -6.23
N TRP A 9 -12.19 -15.45 -4.99
CA TRP A 9 -11.92 -16.47 -3.98
C TRP A 9 -13.14 -16.81 -3.16
N HIS A 10 -13.26 -18.08 -2.75
CA HIS A 10 -14.33 -18.58 -1.90
C HIS A 10 -13.80 -19.04 -0.54
N THR A 11 -14.49 -18.65 0.52
CA THR A 11 -14.25 -19.16 1.87
C THR A 11 -15.32 -20.15 2.25
N ASN A 12 -14.95 -21.16 3.04
CA ASN A 12 -15.98 -21.97 3.72
C ASN A 12 -16.72 -21.07 4.74
N PRO A 13 -18.03 -20.83 4.58
CA PRO A 13 -18.79 -19.92 5.45
C PRO A 13 -18.82 -20.37 6.92
N ILE A 14 -18.51 -21.63 7.21
CA ILE A 14 -18.52 -22.19 8.55
C ILE A 14 -17.21 -21.91 9.29
N SER A 15 -16.10 -21.75 8.57
CA SER A 15 -14.76 -21.64 9.17
C SER A 15 -14.33 -20.22 9.55
N ASN A 16 -14.87 -19.19 8.89
CA ASN A 16 -14.55 -17.80 9.19
C ASN A 16 -15.71 -16.85 8.89
N PHE A 17 -16.42 -16.47 9.95
CA PHE A 17 -17.59 -15.60 9.87
C PHE A 17 -17.25 -14.22 9.29
N SER A 18 -16.12 -13.61 9.70
CA SER A 18 -15.72 -12.27 9.23
C SER A 18 -15.39 -12.27 7.74
N LEU A 19 -14.66 -13.27 7.24
CA LEU A 19 -14.36 -13.41 5.82
C LEU A 19 -15.64 -13.68 5.00
N ASN A 20 -16.60 -14.43 5.54
CA ASN A 20 -17.87 -14.65 4.86
C ASN A 20 -18.69 -13.35 4.76
N GLN A 21 -18.68 -12.48 5.77
CA GLN A 21 -19.31 -11.17 5.71
C GLN A 21 -18.67 -10.28 4.61
N LEU A 22 -17.34 -10.32 4.44
CA LEU A 22 -16.64 -9.65 3.34
C LEU A 22 -17.14 -10.17 1.99
N ARG A 23 -17.14 -11.49 1.79
CA ARG A 23 -17.57 -12.13 0.55
C ARG A 23 -19.02 -11.77 0.19
N THR A 24 -19.92 -11.79 1.16
CA THR A 24 -21.35 -11.47 0.95
C THR A 24 -21.64 -9.98 0.95
N ARG A 25 -20.63 -9.13 1.17
CA ARG A 25 -20.76 -7.66 1.29
C ARG A 25 -21.74 -7.23 2.40
N GLN A 26 -21.84 -8.05 3.44
CA GLN A 26 -22.72 -7.83 4.60
C GLN A 26 -21.91 -7.55 5.88
N MET A 27 -20.88 -6.74 5.75
CA MET A 27 -20.06 -6.34 6.89
C MET A 27 -20.84 -5.45 7.86
N ASN A 28 -20.53 -5.59 9.14
CA ASN A 28 -20.96 -4.69 10.19
C ASN A 28 -19.74 -4.07 10.89
N ALA A 29 -19.97 -3.14 11.80
CA ALA A 29 -18.93 -2.42 12.54
C ALA A 29 -18.04 -3.32 13.42
N TYR A 30 -18.41 -4.57 13.65
CA TYR A 30 -17.67 -5.55 14.46
C TYR A 30 -16.92 -6.57 13.62
N ASN A 31 -16.83 -6.37 12.29
CA ASN A 31 -16.08 -7.27 11.42
C ASN A 31 -14.57 -7.22 11.76
N GLY A 32 -14.04 -8.35 12.24
CA GLY A 32 -12.65 -8.44 12.71
C GLY A 32 -11.61 -8.21 11.61
N GLU A 33 -11.89 -8.63 10.37
CA GLU A 33 -10.99 -8.42 9.22
C GLU A 33 -10.89 -6.94 8.84
N ALA A 34 -12.04 -6.24 8.81
CA ALA A 34 -12.06 -4.80 8.58
C ALA A 34 -11.37 -4.04 9.71
N GLY A 35 -11.65 -4.41 10.97
CA GLY A 35 -10.99 -3.85 12.14
C GLY A 35 -9.47 -4.07 12.13
N GLY A 36 -9.03 -5.26 11.74
CA GLY A 36 -7.62 -5.61 11.58
C GLY A 36 -6.93 -4.71 10.55
N LEU A 37 -7.49 -4.61 9.35
CA LEU A 37 -6.94 -3.76 8.29
C LEU A 37 -6.80 -2.29 8.72
N TRP A 38 -7.82 -1.75 9.39
CA TRP A 38 -7.78 -0.40 9.95
C TRP A 38 -6.66 -0.24 10.97
N ASN A 39 -6.63 -1.12 11.97
CA ASN A 39 -5.67 -1.02 13.07
C ASN A 39 -4.22 -1.22 12.60
N ASP A 40 -3.98 -2.23 11.77
CA ASP A 40 -2.64 -2.53 11.27
C ASP A 40 -2.14 -1.43 10.33
N GLY A 41 -3.02 -0.87 9.49
CA GLY A 41 -2.68 0.25 8.63
C GLY A 41 -2.28 1.49 9.42
N TYR A 42 -3.07 1.90 10.42
CA TYR A 42 -2.70 3.05 11.28
C TYR A 42 -1.51 2.76 12.19
N ARG A 43 -1.30 1.51 12.60
CA ARG A 43 -0.09 1.10 13.32
C ARG A 43 1.15 1.28 12.46
N ALA A 44 1.11 0.87 11.18
CA ALA A 44 2.22 1.08 10.25
C ALA A 44 2.49 2.58 9.99
N ILE A 45 1.43 3.38 9.82
CA ILE A 45 1.52 4.84 9.71
C ILE A 45 2.21 5.44 10.95
N ASN A 46 1.81 5.03 12.15
CA ASN A 46 2.40 5.52 13.39
C ASN A 46 3.87 5.14 13.52
N MET A 47 4.24 3.90 13.14
CA MET A 47 5.65 3.48 13.13
C MET A 47 6.49 4.32 12.16
N ALA A 48 5.97 4.61 10.96
CA ALA A 48 6.63 5.50 10.00
C ALA A 48 6.79 6.91 10.57
N ASN A 49 5.76 7.47 11.21
CA ASN A 49 5.83 8.79 11.85
C ASN A 49 6.86 8.85 13.00
N ILE A 50 6.97 7.79 13.81
CA ILE A 50 7.99 7.70 14.87
C ILE A 50 9.40 7.77 14.27
N VAL A 51 9.65 7.01 13.20
CA VAL A 51 10.95 7.06 12.53
C VAL A 51 11.22 8.45 11.95
N LEU A 52 10.27 9.02 11.23
CA LEU A 52 10.39 10.37 10.63
C LEU A 52 10.66 11.46 11.69
N TYR A 53 10.06 11.35 12.86
CA TYR A 53 10.24 12.29 13.95
C TYR A 53 11.66 12.26 14.54
N HIS A 54 12.21 11.05 14.77
CA HIS A 54 13.54 10.88 15.35
C HIS A 54 14.69 10.93 14.32
N LEU A 55 14.38 10.84 13.02
CA LEU A 55 15.38 10.77 11.98
C LEU A 55 16.36 11.96 11.99
N PRO A 56 15.94 13.23 12.20
CA PRO A 56 16.84 14.39 12.26
C PRO A 56 17.91 14.29 13.34
N GLU A 57 17.61 13.62 14.46
CA GLU A 57 18.57 13.45 15.57
C GLU A 57 19.74 12.52 15.21
N HIS A 58 19.56 11.67 14.17
CA HIS A 58 20.52 10.65 13.77
C HIS A 58 21.13 10.88 12.38
N GLN A 59 20.74 11.93 11.67
CA GLN A 59 21.21 12.22 10.31
C GLN A 59 22.73 12.37 10.21
N GLU A 60 23.35 12.98 11.23
CA GLU A 60 24.80 13.21 11.24
C GLU A 60 25.63 11.92 11.26
N GLN A 61 25.07 10.82 11.74
CA GLN A 61 25.78 9.54 11.85
C GLN A 61 25.90 8.83 10.50
N ASN A 62 24.86 8.91 9.66
CA ASN A 62 24.84 8.35 8.31
C ASN A 62 23.72 9.00 7.47
N ILE A 63 24.09 10.03 6.73
CA ILE A 63 23.14 10.83 5.94
C ILE A 63 22.47 10.01 4.83
N GLU A 64 23.19 9.11 4.16
CA GLU A 64 22.64 8.30 3.07
C GLU A 64 21.55 7.34 3.58
N LYS A 65 21.83 6.71 4.71
CA LYS A 65 20.85 5.84 5.36
C LYS A 65 19.64 6.61 5.87
N ALA A 66 19.83 7.81 6.38
CA ALA A 66 18.75 8.67 6.84
C ALA A 66 17.82 9.07 5.68
N ILE A 67 18.38 9.50 4.54
CA ILE A 67 17.62 9.82 3.33
C ILE A 67 16.82 8.61 2.83
N LEU A 68 17.44 7.43 2.80
CA LEU A 68 16.76 6.21 2.40
C LEU A 68 15.58 5.88 3.33
N LEU A 69 15.81 5.94 4.65
CA LEU A 69 14.76 5.66 5.64
C LEU A 69 13.62 6.67 5.57
N GLU A 70 13.91 7.95 5.32
CA GLU A 70 12.89 8.98 5.11
C GLU A 70 12.01 8.62 3.91
N GLY A 71 12.63 8.31 2.76
CA GLY A 71 11.90 7.91 1.56
C GLY A 71 11.02 6.68 1.77
N GLU A 72 11.53 5.66 2.46
CA GLU A 72 10.77 4.44 2.77
C GLU A 72 9.60 4.70 3.73
N CYS A 73 9.81 5.50 4.77
CA CYS A 73 8.75 5.84 5.73
C CYS A 73 7.63 6.65 5.07
N LEU A 74 7.97 7.61 4.20
CA LEU A 74 6.99 8.37 3.41
C LEU A 74 6.20 7.43 2.48
N PHE A 75 6.87 6.52 1.80
CA PHE A 75 6.22 5.50 0.97
C PHE A 75 5.24 4.63 1.78
N ILE A 76 5.67 4.07 2.92
CA ILE A 76 4.83 3.24 3.78
C ILE A 76 3.61 4.03 4.26
N ARG A 77 3.80 5.28 4.70
CA ARG A 77 2.72 6.14 5.16
C ARG A 77 1.69 6.41 4.06
N ALA A 78 2.17 6.69 2.85
CA ALA A 78 1.32 6.94 1.70
C ALA A 78 0.48 5.71 1.31
N ILE A 79 1.12 4.54 1.16
CA ILE A 79 0.39 3.33 0.75
C ILE A 79 -0.61 2.88 1.81
N CYS A 80 -0.27 3.01 3.10
CA CYS A 80 -1.21 2.67 4.17
C CYS A 80 -2.42 3.60 4.18
N HIS A 81 -2.24 4.92 4.05
CA HIS A 81 -3.37 5.86 3.90
C HIS A 81 -4.20 5.53 2.66
N PHE A 82 -3.56 5.21 1.54
CA PHE A 82 -4.25 4.88 0.30
C PHE A 82 -5.10 3.61 0.43
N GLU A 83 -4.55 2.53 0.98
CA GLU A 83 -5.29 1.28 1.13
C GLU A 83 -6.45 1.41 2.15
N ILE A 84 -6.25 2.16 3.25
CA ILE A 84 -7.33 2.45 4.21
C ILE A 84 -8.40 3.31 3.53
N LEU A 85 -8.01 4.36 2.78
CA LEU A 85 -8.95 5.20 2.06
C LEU A 85 -9.85 4.40 1.13
N ARG A 86 -9.27 3.50 0.32
CA ARG A 86 -10.00 2.65 -0.63
C ARG A 86 -11.04 1.75 0.04
N MET A 87 -10.78 1.31 1.26
CA MET A 87 -11.64 0.35 1.96
C MET A 87 -12.69 1.02 2.85
N PHE A 88 -12.43 2.23 3.33
CA PHE A 88 -13.25 2.86 4.38
C PHE A 88 -13.89 4.19 3.97
N SER A 89 -13.74 4.61 2.71
CA SER A 89 -14.43 5.78 2.16
C SER A 89 -15.20 5.44 0.88
N GLN A 90 -16.07 6.35 0.47
CA GLN A 90 -16.63 6.33 -0.88
C GLN A 90 -15.53 6.65 -1.90
N ALA A 91 -15.67 6.11 -3.12
CA ALA A 91 -14.70 6.31 -4.19
C ALA A 91 -14.57 7.79 -4.59
N ALA A 92 -13.43 8.15 -5.18
CA ALA A 92 -13.27 9.45 -5.82
C ALA A 92 -14.34 9.66 -6.90
N GLY A 93 -14.86 10.89 -7.00
CA GLY A 93 -15.97 11.23 -7.88
C GLY A 93 -17.36 11.00 -7.27
N PHE A 94 -17.48 10.52 -6.05
CA PHE A 94 -18.75 10.44 -5.32
C PHE A 94 -19.37 11.82 -5.11
N THR A 95 -18.55 12.82 -4.75
CA THR A 95 -18.87 14.26 -4.91
C THR A 95 -17.95 14.85 -5.99
N ASN A 96 -18.39 15.88 -6.67
CA ASN A 96 -17.65 16.46 -7.80
C ASN A 96 -16.24 16.95 -7.42
N ASP A 97 -16.06 17.38 -6.18
CA ASP A 97 -14.84 17.94 -5.62
C ASP A 97 -14.14 17.02 -4.59
N ASN A 98 -14.60 15.77 -4.45
CA ASN A 98 -14.13 14.82 -3.45
C ASN A 98 -14.19 15.36 -2.00
N SER A 99 -15.13 16.27 -1.71
CA SER A 99 -15.33 16.86 -0.37
C SER A 99 -15.95 15.91 0.65
N HIS A 100 -16.49 14.78 0.20
CA HIS A 100 -17.05 13.77 1.09
C HIS A 100 -15.99 13.15 2.02
N LEU A 101 -16.47 12.54 3.11
CA LEU A 101 -15.58 12.06 4.17
C LEU A 101 -14.67 10.91 3.71
N GLY A 102 -13.37 11.16 3.81
CA GLY A 102 -12.30 10.19 3.64
C GLY A 102 -11.97 9.48 4.97
N ILE A 103 -10.73 9.53 5.37
CA ILE A 103 -10.17 8.93 6.59
C ILE A 103 -9.40 9.96 7.41
N PRO A 104 -9.09 9.70 8.69
CA PRO A 104 -8.16 10.55 9.45
C PRO A 104 -6.76 10.56 8.82
N ILE A 105 -6.19 11.74 8.60
CA ILE A 105 -4.80 11.90 8.16
C ILE A 105 -3.91 11.96 9.39
N ARG A 106 -2.89 11.10 9.44
CA ARG A 106 -1.90 11.06 10.53
C ARG A 106 -0.49 11.21 9.97
N ILE A 107 0.13 12.36 10.22
CA ILE A 107 1.46 12.72 9.69
C ILE A 107 2.48 13.06 10.78
N SER A 108 2.10 12.93 12.04
CA SER A 108 2.95 13.20 13.20
C SER A 108 2.71 12.18 14.29
N ILE A 109 3.61 12.14 15.27
CA ILE A 109 3.40 11.39 16.50
C ILE A 109 2.38 12.18 17.32
N GLY A 110 1.19 11.60 17.51
CA GLY A 110 0.16 12.14 18.38
C GLY A 110 0.18 11.49 19.77
N SER A 111 -0.37 12.18 20.77
CA SER A 111 -0.76 11.50 22.00
C SER A 111 -1.94 10.55 21.73
N ALA A 112 -2.12 9.53 22.57
CA ALA A 112 -3.24 8.60 22.44
C ALA A 112 -4.61 9.32 22.38
N THR A 113 -4.75 10.46 23.07
CA THR A 113 -5.96 11.28 23.07
C THR A 113 -6.16 12.02 21.75
N GLU A 114 -5.10 12.57 21.16
CA GLU A 114 -5.14 13.24 19.85
C GLU A 114 -5.44 12.24 18.75
N GLU A 115 -4.85 11.05 18.81
CA GLU A 115 -5.11 9.97 17.86
C GLU A 115 -6.56 9.51 17.86
N GLN A 116 -7.18 9.40 19.03
CA GLN A 116 -8.58 8.98 19.14
C GLN A 116 -9.55 10.06 18.63
N ASN A 117 -9.18 11.33 18.71
CA ASN A 117 -10.04 12.46 18.36
C ASN A 117 -9.74 13.07 16.99
N THR A 118 -8.84 12.48 16.19
CA THR A 118 -8.55 13.01 14.85
C THR A 118 -9.77 12.83 13.94
N PRO A 119 -10.38 13.90 13.44
CA PRO A 119 -11.55 13.82 12.58
C PRO A 119 -11.18 13.23 11.22
N ARG A 120 -12.17 12.70 10.52
CA ARG A 120 -12.00 12.29 9.13
C ARG A 120 -11.77 13.52 8.26
N ALA A 121 -10.73 13.48 7.43
CA ALA A 121 -10.50 14.47 6.39
C ALA A 121 -11.38 14.18 5.17
N SER A 122 -11.48 15.14 4.24
CA SER A 122 -12.11 14.86 2.95
C SER A 122 -11.28 13.89 2.12
N VAL A 123 -11.91 13.19 1.20
CA VAL A 123 -11.22 12.29 0.23
C VAL A 123 -10.17 13.06 -0.54
N GLU A 124 -10.46 14.31 -0.96
CA GLU A 124 -9.48 15.15 -1.66
C GLU A 124 -8.24 15.45 -0.81
N GLN A 125 -8.44 15.80 0.47
CA GLN A 125 -7.32 16.07 1.38
C GLN A 125 -6.45 14.82 1.60
N VAL A 126 -7.08 13.64 1.71
CA VAL A 126 -6.33 12.38 1.87
C VAL A 126 -5.53 12.06 0.62
N TYR A 127 -6.11 12.20 -0.59
CA TYR A 127 -5.36 12.00 -1.84
C TYR A 127 -4.18 12.96 -1.95
N ASN A 128 -4.38 14.23 -1.61
CA ASN A 128 -3.30 15.22 -1.67
C ASN A 128 -2.16 14.86 -0.73
N GLN A 129 -2.44 14.37 0.48
CA GLN A 129 -1.41 13.90 1.42
C GLN A 129 -0.68 12.67 0.89
N ILE A 130 -1.39 11.70 0.30
CA ILE A 130 -0.80 10.50 -0.29
C ILE A 130 0.15 10.87 -1.44
N ILE A 131 -0.28 11.77 -2.31
CA ILE A 131 0.51 12.26 -3.45
C ILE A 131 1.76 12.97 -2.96
N ASP A 132 1.64 13.90 -2.01
CA ASP A 132 2.77 14.63 -1.42
C ASP A 132 3.82 13.68 -0.82
N ASP A 133 3.39 12.68 -0.07
CA ASP A 133 4.29 11.68 0.50
C ASP A 133 4.97 10.82 -0.58
N LEU A 134 4.26 10.40 -1.63
CA LEU A 134 4.85 9.62 -2.73
C LEU A 134 5.83 10.45 -3.57
N GLU A 135 5.50 11.70 -3.90
CA GLU A 135 6.37 12.58 -4.67
C GLU A 135 7.68 12.85 -3.92
N LYS A 136 7.61 13.12 -2.61
CA LYS A 136 8.81 13.25 -1.76
C LYS A 136 9.60 11.95 -1.71
N SER A 137 8.92 10.82 -1.57
CA SER A 137 9.54 9.50 -1.55
C SER A 137 10.31 9.21 -2.84
N ILE A 138 9.78 9.55 -4.02
CA ILE A 138 10.44 9.39 -5.32
C ILE A 138 11.79 10.11 -5.37
N LEU A 139 11.91 11.29 -4.74
CA LEU A 139 13.13 12.07 -4.72
C LEU A 139 14.22 11.47 -3.82
N LEU A 140 13.83 10.69 -2.81
CA LEU A 140 14.72 10.17 -1.78
C LEU A 140 15.12 8.71 -2.03
N LEU A 141 14.30 7.96 -2.75
CA LEU A 141 14.50 6.53 -2.96
C LEU A 141 15.45 6.26 -4.14
N PRO A 142 16.25 5.17 -4.04
CA PRO A 142 17.16 4.77 -5.10
C PRO A 142 16.42 4.19 -6.33
N GLU A 143 17.09 4.19 -7.46
CA GLU A 143 16.60 3.55 -8.69
C GLU A 143 16.78 2.02 -8.68
N ASN A 144 17.68 1.51 -7.86
CA ASN A 144 18.02 0.10 -7.85
C ASN A 144 16.86 -0.76 -7.36
N LYS A 145 16.59 -1.84 -8.07
CA LYS A 145 15.68 -2.92 -7.65
C LYS A 145 16.40 -3.77 -6.61
N ASN A 146 16.27 -3.42 -5.35
CA ASN A 146 16.78 -4.20 -4.23
C ASN A 146 15.60 -4.85 -3.48
N GLU A 147 15.91 -5.55 -2.41
CA GLU A 147 14.91 -6.08 -1.44
C GLU A 147 14.11 -4.98 -0.72
N ARG A 148 14.42 -3.73 -0.98
CA ARG A 148 13.80 -2.55 -0.37
C ARG A 148 13.01 -1.75 -1.41
N VAL A 149 12.26 -0.77 -0.93
CA VAL A 149 11.48 0.11 -1.80
C VAL A 149 12.40 0.92 -2.71
N SER A 150 12.04 1.01 -3.98
CA SER A 150 12.72 1.83 -4.98
C SER A 150 11.84 3.00 -5.43
N LYS A 151 12.42 4.00 -6.08
CA LYS A 151 11.65 5.10 -6.67
C LYS A 151 10.60 4.60 -7.66
N TRP A 152 10.87 3.49 -8.36
CA TRP A 152 9.93 2.91 -9.32
C TRP A 152 8.66 2.37 -8.64
N ALA A 153 8.81 1.81 -7.43
CA ALA A 153 7.66 1.40 -6.63
C ALA A 153 6.79 2.59 -6.24
N ALA A 154 7.41 3.70 -5.82
CA ALA A 154 6.68 4.93 -5.47
C ALA A 154 5.98 5.54 -6.70
N MET A 155 6.64 5.58 -7.86
CA MET A 155 6.03 6.02 -9.13
C MET A 155 4.85 5.14 -9.55
N ALA A 156 4.96 3.82 -9.45
CA ALA A 156 3.88 2.89 -9.78
C ALA A 156 2.67 3.06 -8.85
N TYR A 157 2.91 3.28 -7.56
CA TYR A 157 1.83 3.61 -6.63
C TYR A 157 1.20 4.97 -6.95
N LEU A 158 2.01 5.97 -7.32
CA LEU A 158 1.51 7.29 -7.70
C LEU A 158 0.61 7.22 -8.96
N CYS A 159 1.02 6.44 -9.97
CA CYS A 159 0.18 6.11 -11.12
C CYS A 159 -1.18 5.51 -10.68
N LYS A 160 -1.15 4.51 -9.79
CA LYS A 160 -2.35 3.86 -9.24
C LYS A 160 -3.23 4.83 -8.44
N VAL A 161 -2.62 5.74 -7.68
CA VAL A 161 -3.32 6.77 -6.89
C VAL A 161 -4.05 7.76 -7.80
N TYR A 162 -3.37 8.30 -8.81
CA TYR A 162 -3.99 9.21 -9.79
C TYR A 162 -5.08 8.52 -10.61
N PHE A 163 -4.87 7.28 -11.01
CA PHE A 163 -5.90 6.50 -11.70
C PHE A 163 -7.16 6.34 -10.85
N GLN A 164 -7.02 6.02 -9.57
CA GLN A 164 -8.17 5.90 -8.65
C GLN A 164 -8.82 7.24 -8.28
N LYS A 165 -8.04 8.33 -8.34
CA LYS A 165 -8.55 9.70 -8.18
C LYS A 165 -9.34 10.18 -9.42
N ASN A 166 -9.36 9.40 -10.50
CA ASN A 166 -9.88 9.75 -11.83
C ASN A 166 -9.06 10.84 -12.56
N ASP A 167 -7.83 11.07 -12.13
CA ASP A 167 -6.87 11.95 -12.81
C ASP A 167 -6.03 11.13 -13.79
N PHE A 168 -6.63 10.78 -14.91
CA PHE A 168 -6.02 9.90 -15.91
C PHE A 168 -4.82 10.55 -16.62
N GLN A 169 -4.77 11.86 -16.69
CA GLN A 169 -3.65 12.58 -17.30
C GLN A 169 -2.37 12.42 -16.50
N ASN A 170 -2.43 12.64 -15.18
CA ASN A 170 -1.30 12.43 -14.30
C ASN A 170 -0.96 10.94 -14.13
N ALA A 171 -1.97 10.06 -14.13
CA ALA A 171 -1.72 8.62 -14.13
C ALA A 171 -0.91 8.19 -15.37
N LEU A 172 -1.29 8.66 -16.57
CA LEU A 172 -0.57 8.38 -17.81
C LEU A 172 0.86 8.91 -17.76
N TYR A 173 1.06 10.16 -17.31
CA TYR A 173 2.38 10.75 -17.19
C TYR A 173 3.36 9.87 -16.36
N TRP A 174 2.93 9.39 -15.21
CA TRP A 174 3.76 8.54 -14.35
C TRP A 174 3.95 7.13 -14.91
N CYS A 175 2.95 6.56 -15.58
CA CYS A 175 3.08 5.28 -16.28
C CYS A 175 4.10 5.38 -17.42
N ASP A 176 4.02 6.42 -18.26
CA ASP A 176 4.94 6.65 -19.37
C ASP A 176 6.38 6.81 -18.86
N ALA A 177 6.58 7.56 -17.77
CA ALA A 177 7.90 7.72 -17.15
C ALA A 177 8.52 6.38 -16.70
N ILE A 178 7.71 5.42 -16.22
CA ILE A 178 8.19 4.08 -15.88
C ILE A 178 8.53 3.28 -17.14
N ILE A 179 7.66 3.31 -18.15
CA ILE A 179 7.86 2.59 -19.41
C ILE A 179 9.09 3.09 -20.16
N GLU A 180 9.23 4.41 -20.30
CA GLU A 180 10.35 5.06 -20.98
C GLU A 180 11.69 4.85 -20.27
N SER A 181 11.68 4.54 -18.97
CA SER A 181 12.89 4.21 -18.23
C SER A 181 13.62 2.96 -18.74
N ASN A 182 12.93 2.08 -19.46
CA ASN A 182 13.42 0.78 -19.93
C ASN A 182 13.99 -0.12 -18.82
N GLN A 183 13.59 0.11 -17.56
CA GLN A 183 14.02 -0.70 -16.42
C GLN A 183 13.19 -1.98 -16.26
N PHE A 184 12.05 -2.03 -16.93
CA PHE A 184 11.09 -3.14 -16.86
C PHE A 184 10.74 -3.62 -18.26
N SER A 185 10.47 -4.90 -18.38
CA SER A 185 9.99 -5.50 -19.63
C SER A 185 8.99 -6.60 -19.31
N LEU A 186 7.98 -6.74 -20.17
CA LEU A 186 7.02 -7.83 -20.04
C LEU A 186 7.74 -9.17 -20.27
N ASN A 187 7.39 -10.18 -19.49
CA ASN A 187 7.87 -11.54 -19.71
C ASN A 187 7.19 -12.11 -20.95
N THR A 188 7.94 -12.90 -21.69
CA THR A 188 7.44 -13.55 -22.91
C THR A 188 6.53 -14.74 -22.61
N ASN A 189 6.69 -15.33 -21.42
CA ASN A 189 5.91 -16.47 -20.96
C ASN A 189 5.37 -16.22 -19.56
N ILE A 190 4.08 -16.43 -19.35
CA ILE A 190 3.42 -16.27 -18.07
C ILE A 190 3.98 -17.25 -17.01
N ASP A 191 4.44 -18.43 -17.40
CA ASP A 191 5.03 -19.40 -16.49
C ASP A 191 6.32 -18.88 -15.83
N GLU A 192 7.04 -17.96 -16.49
CA GLU A 192 8.24 -17.35 -15.94
C GLU A 192 7.94 -16.52 -14.68
N ILE A 193 6.75 -15.91 -14.60
CA ILE A 193 6.32 -15.11 -13.44
C ILE A 193 6.09 -16.00 -12.22
N TYR A 194 5.48 -17.17 -12.43
CA TYR A 194 5.08 -18.09 -11.36
C TYR A 194 6.13 -19.14 -11.00
N SER A 195 7.11 -19.39 -11.87
CA SER A 195 8.19 -20.36 -11.64
C SER A 195 9.36 -19.78 -10.83
N LEU A 196 9.37 -18.47 -10.59
CA LEU A 196 10.42 -17.81 -9.83
C LEU A 196 10.37 -18.26 -8.37
N SER A 197 11.35 -19.04 -7.95
CA SER A 197 11.54 -19.43 -6.56
C SER A 197 12.62 -18.56 -5.92
N GLY A 198 12.36 -18.12 -4.70
CA GLY A 198 13.32 -17.36 -3.90
C GLY A 198 13.41 -15.88 -4.28
N TRP A 199 14.62 -15.34 -4.29
CA TRP A 199 14.93 -13.90 -4.44
C TRP A 199 14.93 -13.40 -5.90
N ASN A 200 14.46 -14.21 -6.84
CA ASN A 200 14.48 -13.85 -8.25
C ASN A 200 13.31 -12.93 -8.58
N TYR A 201 13.63 -11.70 -8.94
CA TYR A 201 12.68 -10.74 -9.48
C TYR A 201 12.43 -11.01 -10.96
N SER A 202 11.16 -11.09 -11.35
CA SER A 202 10.80 -11.02 -12.76
C SER A 202 11.18 -9.65 -13.34
N ASN A 203 11.53 -9.60 -14.61
CA ASN A 203 11.77 -8.33 -15.31
C ASN A 203 10.53 -7.43 -15.35
N GLU A 204 9.36 -7.99 -15.16
CA GLU A 204 8.08 -7.31 -15.10
C GLU A 204 7.75 -6.78 -13.70
N SER A 205 8.40 -7.32 -12.66
CA SER A 205 8.10 -6.97 -11.27
C SER A 205 8.70 -5.62 -10.90
N ILE A 206 7.84 -4.64 -10.59
CA ILE A 206 8.25 -3.31 -10.11
C ILE A 206 8.49 -3.33 -8.61
N PHE A 207 7.61 -4.00 -7.86
CA PHE A 207 7.67 -4.12 -6.41
C PHE A 207 7.05 -5.42 -5.95
N GLN A 208 7.73 -6.12 -5.05
CA GLN A 208 7.19 -7.31 -4.38
C GLN A 208 7.63 -7.35 -2.92
N MET A 209 6.77 -7.88 -2.07
CA MET A 209 7.12 -8.21 -0.69
C MET A 209 7.56 -9.67 -0.64
N ILE A 210 8.77 -9.89 -0.13
CA ILE A 210 9.33 -11.23 -0.02
C ILE A 210 8.94 -11.80 1.34
N ASN A 211 8.23 -12.92 1.32
CA ASN A 211 7.93 -13.70 2.51
C ASN A 211 8.88 -14.88 2.58
N ILE A 212 9.79 -14.86 3.53
CA ILE A 212 10.70 -15.99 3.78
C ILE A 212 10.06 -16.97 4.77
N PRO A 213 10.37 -18.29 4.66
CA PRO A 213 9.79 -19.30 5.55
C PRO A 213 10.04 -19.04 7.05
N GLN A 214 11.09 -18.33 7.40
CA GLN A 214 11.41 -17.94 8.79
C GLN A 214 10.42 -16.91 9.36
N ASP A 215 9.78 -16.09 8.52
CA ASP A 215 8.77 -15.13 8.95
C ASP A 215 7.42 -15.80 9.25
N MET A 216 7.28 -17.07 8.86
CA MET A 216 6.05 -17.85 9.05
C MET A 216 5.89 -18.41 10.48
N SER A 217 6.80 -18.11 11.41
CA SER A 217 6.72 -18.53 12.82
C SER A 217 5.47 -18.03 13.56
N ASN A 218 4.71 -17.12 12.98
CA ASN A 218 3.50 -16.52 13.56
C ASN A 218 2.18 -17.07 13.00
N GLY A 219 2.18 -18.26 12.42
CA GLY A 219 0.96 -19.01 12.15
C GLY A 219 0.03 -18.45 11.07
N THR A 220 0.51 -17.57 10.20
CA THR A 220 -0.24 -17.19 9.00
C THR A 220 -0.16 -18.33 7.99
N PRO A 221 -1.27 -19.02 7.68
CA PRO A 221 -1.22 -20.09 6.70
C PRO A 221 -0.80 -19.53 5.35
N VAL A 222 0.06 -20.27 4.65
CA VAL A 222 0.43 -20.05 3.25
C VAL A 222 -0.81 -20.30 2.37
N SER A 223 -1.81 -19.42 2.50
CA SER A 223 -3.05 -19.53 1.75
C SER A 223 -2.96 -18.99 0.32
N TYR A 224 -1.80 -18.48 -0.07
CA TYR A 224 -1.62 -17.78 -1.34
C TYR A 224 -0.68 -18.46 -2.33
N THR A 225 -0.20 -19.67 -2.02
CA THR A 225 0.79 -20.35 -2.87
C THR A 225 0.20 -21.15 -4.03
N HIS A 226 -1.11 -21.23 -4.16
CA HIS A 226 -1.72 -22.04 -5.24
C HIS A 226 -2.94 -21.32 -5.84
N LEU A 227 -2.69 -20.26 -6.58
CA LEU A 227 -3.55 -19.89 -7.69
C LEU A 227 -3.11 -20.75 -8.90
N THR A 228 -3.44 -22.03 -8.88
CA THR A 228 -3.51 -22.78 -10.11
C THR A 228 -4.81 -22.40 -10.78
N LEU A 229 -4.71 -21.72 -11.91
CA LEU A 229 -5.83 -21.60 -12.84
C LEU A 229 -6.30 -23.00 -13.20
N PRO A 230 -7.61 -23.30 -13.20
CA PRO A 230 -8.11 -24.56 -13.71
C PRO A 230 -7.70 -24.67 -15.19
N THR A 231 -7.03 -25.78 -15.51
CA THR A 231 -6.75 -26.19 -16.88
C THR A 231 -8.03 -26.48 -17.65
#